data_db89121934bafaf8db46dc5c08ccb571
#
_entry.id   db89121934bafaf8db46dc5c08ccb571
#
_cell.length_a   1.000
_cell.length_b   1.000
_cell.length_c   1.000
_cell.angle_alpha   90.00
_cell.angle_beta   90.00
_cell.angle_gamma   90.00
#
_symmetry.space_group_name_H-M   'P 1'
#
loop_
_entity.id
_entity.type
_entity.pdbx_description
1 polymer ?
#
loop_
_entity_poly.entity_id
_entity_poly.type
_entity_poly.pdbx_seq_one_letter_code
_entity_poly.pdbx_strand_id
1 'polypeptide(L)'
;MPPPKPVHSLRGPNKMLENFQCRSCAACSGELILDLGEQPLANNLLAPEDLAQPEPRFPLRLAVCTECWLLQITDLVPPVELFSNYIYFSSYSDAWTQHAAECAARYRDEFAPNYVIEIASNDGYLLRHFAEANTPHLGIEPAENIATVAREKGIKTRTDFFTEKLAQELAAEKPADLILANNVFAHAPDINDFVAGLKTLLAPEGRAILEFPHAVEMIAQDEFDTIYHEHVFYFTLTALEPVFARHALRVTRAERTPM
;
A
#
# COMPACT_ATOMS: atom_id res chain seq x y z
N MET A 1 -22.57 -9.26 -33.41
CA MET A 1 -22.48 -8.43 -32.20
C MET A 1 -22.90 -7.02 -32.56
N PRO A 2 -23.83 -6.39 -31.86
CA PRO A 2 -24.12 -4.97 -32.08
C PRO A 2 -22.89 -4.13 -31.70
N PRO A 3 -22.65 -2.99 -32.36
CA PRO A 3 -21.53 -2.10 -31.99
C PRO A 3 -21.71 -1.58 -30.57
N PRO A 4 -20.60 -1.36 -29.83
CA PRO A 4 -20.67 -0.82 -28.47
C PRO A 4 -21.38 0.53 -28.50
N LYS A 5 -22.28 0.75 -27.54
CA LYS A 5 -22.95 2.03 -27.36
C LYS A 5 -21.89 3.13 -27.09
N PRO A 6 -22.04 4.32 -27.64
CA PRO A 6 -21.11 5.40 -27.35
C PRO A 6 -21.12 5.68 -25.84
N VAL A 7 -19.95 5.64 -25.25
CA VAL A 7 -19.73 6.08 -23.87
C VAL A 7 -20.16 7.56 -23.83
N HIS A 8 -21.25 7.83 -23.11
CA HIS A 8 -21.64 9.22 -22.85
C HIS A 8 -20.46 9.91 -22.18
N SER A 9 -19.95 10.97 -22.82
CA SER A 9 -18.89 11.78 -22.24
C SER A 9 -19.39 12.35 -20.92
N LEU A 10 -18.85 11.84 -19.83
CA LEU A 10 -18.98 12.41 -18.48
C LEU A 10 -18.13 13.69 -18.35
N ARG A 11 -18.13 14.55 -19.40
CA ARG A 11 -17.54 15.88 -19.34
C ARG A 11 -18.54 16.83 -18.70
N GLY A 12 -18.74 16.68 -17.39
CA GLY A 12 -19.05 17.83 -16.56
C GLY A 12 -17.79 18.71 -16.49
N PRO A 13 -17.90 20.03 -16.25
CA PRO A 13 -16.73 20.89 -16.09
C PRO A 13 -15.83 20.29 -15.01
N ASN A 14 -14.56 20.00 -15.34
CA ASN A 14 -13.54 19.58 -14.39
C ASN A 14 -13.60 20.51 -13.18
N LYS A 15 -14.01 19.99 -12.04
CA LYS A 15 -14.18 20.79 -10.85
C LYS A 15 -12.85 20.83 -10.14
N MET A 16 -12.13 21.94 -10.31
CA MET A 16 -10.95 22.22 -9.50
C MET A 16 -11.35 22.19 -8.02
N LEU A 17 -10.59 21.48 -7.22
CA LEU A 17 -10.84 21.36 -5.80
C LEU A 17 -10.31 22.59 -5.05
N GLU A 18 -11.18 23.24 -4.31
CA GLU A 18 -10.75 24.23 -3.31
C GLU A 18 -10.03 23.51 -2.16
N ASN A 19 -8.91 24.09 -1.70
CA ASN A 19 -8.07 23.55 -0.61
C ASN A 19 -7.43 22.16 -0.89
N PHE A 20 -7.29 21.75 -2.16
CA PHE A 20 -6.52 20.55 -2.50
C PHE A 20 -5.03 20.78 -2.21
N GLN A 21 -4.40 19.77 -1.63
CA GLN A 21 -2.95 19.68 -1.54
C GLN A 21 -2.51 18.27 -1.88
N CYS A 22 -1.63 18.16 -2.87
CA CYS A 22 -1.05 16.88 -3.24
C CYS A 22 -0.09 16.39 -2.15
N ARG A 23 -0.32 15.19 -1.63
CA ARG A 23 0.53 14.58 -0.58
C ARG A 23 1.91 14.18 -1.08
N SER A 24 2.09 14.10 -2.40
CA SER A 24 3.40 13.79 -2.99
C SER A 24 4.22 15.04 -3.28
N CYS A 25 3.71 16.01 -4.08
CA CYS A 25 4.48 17.16 -4.55
C CYS A 25 4.09 18.49 -3.90
N ALA A 26 3.13 18.48 -2.97
CA ALA A 26 2.57 19.65 -2.27
C ALA A 26 1.88 20.68 -3.18
N ALA A 27 1.67 20.40 -4.48
CA ALA A 27 0.92 21.29 -5.36
C ALA A 27 -0.52 21.45 -4.89
N CYS A 28 -1.07 22.66 -5.07
CA CYS A 28 -2.46 22.99 -4.73
C CYS A 28 -3.41 22.89 -5.94
N SER A 29 -2.99 22.22 -7.00
CA SER A 29 -3.73 22.06 -8.24
C SER A 29 -4.22 20.62 -8.36
N GLY A 30 -5.52 20.38 -8.22
CA GLY A 30 -6.12 19.06 -8.30
C GLY A 30 -7.53 19.09 -8.86
N GLU A 31 -7.86 18.06 -9.61
CA GLU A 31 -9.18 17.87 -10.23
C GLU A 31 -9.91 16.70 -9.56
N LEU A 32 -11.20 16.92 -9.23
CA LEU A 32 -12.07 15.86 -8.73
C LEU A 32 -12.39 14.88 -9.87
N ILE A 33 -12.08 13.61 -9.65
CA ILE A 33 -12.34 12.53 -10.62
C ILE A 33 -13.63 11.80 -10.28
N LEU A 34 -13.82 11.47 -8.99
CA LEU A 34 -14.99 10.72 -8.53
C LEU A 34 -15.41 11.20 -7.14
N ASP A 35 -16.71 11.32 -6.93
CA ASP A 35 -17.30 11.60 -5.62
C ASP A 35 -18.30 10.49 -5.30
N LEU A 36 -17.97 9.64 -4.34
CA LEU A 36 -18.82 8.54 -3.85
C LEU A 36 -19.70 8.97 -2.66
N GLY A 37 -19.64 10.25 -2.25
CA GLY A 37 -20.35 10.76 -1.08
C GLY A 37 -19.79 10.22 0.23
N GLU A 38 -20.69 10.13 1.23
CA GLU A 38 -20.36 9.62 2.56
C GLU A 38 -20.45 8.08 2.56
N GLN A 39 -19.33 7.39 2.83
CA GLN A 39 -19.26 5.93 2.86
C GLN A 39 -18.79 5.41 4.21
N PRO A 40 -19.26 4.24 4.65
CA PRO A 40 -18.69 3.57 5.82
C PRO A 40 -17.30 3.02 5.51
N LEU A 41 -16.56 2.64 6.55
CA LEU A 41 -15.25 1.99 6.37
C LEU A 41 -15.44 0.54 5.91
N ALA A 42 -14.76 0.15 4.82
CA ALA A 42 -14.99 -1.11 4.14
C ALA A 42 -14.73 -2.36 5.00
N ASN A 43 -13.71 -2.32 5.86
CA ASN A 43 -13.34 -3.45 6.72
C ASN A 43 -13.84 -3.33 8.17
N ASN A 44 -14.64 -2.31 8.50
CA ASN A 44 -15.23 -2.15 9.81
C ASN A 44 -16.56 -2.92 9.90
N LEU A 45 -16.48 -4.25 9.92
CA LEU A 45 -17.67 -5.11 9.95
C LEU A 45 -18.42 -4.95 11.27
N LEU A 46 -19.72 -4.67 11.17
CA LEU A 46 -20.59 -4.49 12.34
C LEU A 46 -20.86 -5.83 13.04
N ALA A 47 -20.79 -5.86 14.37
CA ALA A 47 -21.30 -6.96 15.15
C ALA A 47 -22.84 -7.00 15.11
N PRO A 48 -23.49 -8.16 15.34
CA PRO A 48 -24.96 -8.27 15.31
C PRO A 48 -25.66 -7.27 16.22
N GLU A 49 -25.08 -6.95 17.38
CA GLU A 49 -25.61 -5.98 18.36
C GLU A 49 -25.52 -4.54 17.89
N ASP A 50 -24.61 -4.23 16.93
CA ASP A 50 -24.39 -2.87 16.42
C ASP A 50 -25.25 -2.54 15.20
N LEU A 51 -25.92 -3.54 14.58
CA LEU A 51 -26.73 -3.35 13.38
C LEU A 51 -27.85 -2.31 13.51
N ALA A 52 -28.30 -2.03 14.74
CA ALA A 52 -29.35 -1.02 15.03
C ALA A 52 -28.77 0.37 15.35
N GLN A 53 -27.43 0.51 15.40
CA GLN A 53 -26.75 1.77 15.70
C GLN A 53 -26.37 2.52 14.41
N PRO A 54 -26.28 3.87 14.46
CA PRO A 54 -25.74 4.63 13.35
C PRO A 54 -24.29 4.25 13.06
N GLU A 55 -23.98 3.88 11.83
CA GLU A 55 -22.62 3.59 11.38
C GLU A 55 -21.88 4.90 11.01
N PRO A 56 -20.66 5.12 11.50
CA PRO A 56 -19.83 6.25 11.07
C PRO A 56 -19.59 6.24 9.56
N ARG A 57 -19.72 7.41 8.93
CA ARG A 57 -19.50 7.60 7.50
C ARG A 57 -18.52 8.74 7.28
N PHE A 58 -17.73 8.61 6.24
CA PHE A 58 -16.67 9.55 5.89
C PHE A 58 -16.75 9.90 4.40
N PRO A 59 -16.41 11.14 4.01
CA PRO A 59 -16.34 11.51 2.59
C PRO A 59 -15.36 10.60 1.84
N LEU A 60 -15.76 10.13 0.66
CA LEU A 60 -14.90 9.31 -0.21
C LEU A 60 -14.86 9.94 -1.59
N ARG A 61 -13.83 10.73 -1.83
CA ARG A 61 -13.63 11.47 -3.08
C ARG A 61 -12.24 11.21 -3.63
N LEU A 62 -12.14 10.86 -4.90
CA LEU A 62 -10.89 10.66 -5.62
C LEU A 62 -10.55 11.90 -6.44
N ALA A 63 -9.32 12.36 -6.31
CA ALA A 63 -8.77 13.48 -7.06
C ALA A 63 -7.43 13.13 -7.72
N VAL A 64 -7.11 13.81 -8.81
CA VAL A 64 -5.81 13.76 -9.46
C VAL A 64 -5.06 15.08 -9.27
N CYS A 65 -3.80 15.02 -8.90
CA CYS A 65 -2.90 16.17 -8.95
C CYS A 65 -2.56 16.50 -10.40
N THR A 66 -2.75 17.74 -10.84
CA THR A 66 -2.48 18.15 -12.22
C THR A 66 -0.99 18.40 -12.51
N GLU A 67 -0.14 18.40 -11.47
CA GLU A 67 1.31 18.58 -11.60
C GLU A 67 2.09 17.25 -11.67
N CYS A 68 1.78 16.30 -10.79
CA CYS A 68 2.51 15.03 -10.70
C CYS A 68 1.67 13.80 -11.06
N TRP A 69 0.40 13.98 -11.41
CA TRP A 69 -0.54 12.94 -11.85
C TRP A 69 -0.85 11.86 -10.81
N LEU A 70 -0.53 12.10 -9.54
CA LEU A 70 -0.89 11.19 -8.48
C LEU A 70 -2.39 11.26 -8.21
N LEU A 71 -3.05 10.10 -8.27
CA LEU A 71 -4.41 9.90 -7.81
C LEU A 71 -4.41 9.67 -6.31
N GLN A 72 -5.26 10.38 -5.57
CA GLN A 72 -5.37 10.28 -4.12
C GLN A 72 -6.80 10.54 -3.65
N ILE A 73 -7.21 9.92 -2.55
CA ILE A 73 -8.45 10.33 -1.88
C ILE A 73 -8.23 11.69 -1.20
N THR A 74 -9.29 12.51 -1.11
CA THR A 74 -9.17 13.87 -0.56
C THR A 74 -9.17 13.89 0.95
N ASP A 75 -9.94 13.02 1.58
CA ASP A 75 -10.18 13.00 3.01
C ASP A 75 -9.56 11.73 3.62
N LEU A 76 -8.80 11.88 4.70
CA LEU A 76 -8.13 10.76 5.37
C LEU A 76 -8.87 10.36 6.62
N VAL A 77 -8.98 9.07 6.83
CA VAL A 77 -9.26 8.48 8.13
C VAL A 77 -7.91 8.16 8.80
N PRO A 78 -7.73 8.47 10.10
CA PRO A 78 -6.47 8.18 10.77
C PRO A 78 -6.09 6.69 10.68
N PRO A 79 -4.83 6.32 10.34
CA PRO A 79 -4.42 4.93 10.22
C PRO A 79 -4.67 4.07 11.47
N VAL A 80 -4.61 4.69 12.65
CA VAL A 80 -4.90 4.02 13.91
C VAL A 80 -6.35 3.54 14.00
N GLU A 81 -7.29 4.24 13.38
CA GLU A 81 -8.69 3.81 13.32
C GLU A 81 -8.91 2.66 12.33
N LEU A 82 -8.10 2.60 11.27
CA LEU A 82 -8.20 1.60 10.22
C LEU A 82 -7.46 0.30 10.55
N PHE A 83 -6.28 0.37 11.19
CA PHE A 83 -5.34 -0.75 11.22
C PHE A 83 -4.95 -1.24 12.63
N SER A 84 -5.42 -0.61 13.74
CA SER A 84 -5.02 -1.05 15.09
C SER A 84 -5.61 -2.40 15.49
N ASN A 85 -6.76 -2.78 14.95
CA ASN A 85 -7.40 -4.08 15.13
C ASN A 85 -7.88 -4.59 13.76
N TYR A 86 -6.93 -5.12 13.00
CA TYR A 86 -7.19 -5.49 11.61
C TYR A 86 -7.72 -6.91 11.52
N ILE A 87 -8.72 -7.13 10.67
CA ILE A 87 -9.41 -8.41 10.57
C ILE A 87 -8.91 -9.29 9.42
N TYR A 88 -8.12 -8.72 8.50
CA TYR A 88 -7.66 -9.42 7.30
C TYR A 88 -6.36 -10.16 7.55
N PHE A 89 -6.39 -11.48 7.36
CA PHE A 89 -5.22 -12.35 7.41
C PHE A 89 -4.86 -12.80 5.98
N SER A 90 -3.70 -12.40 5.51
CA SER A 90 -3.25 -12.71 4.13
C SER A 90 -3.12 -14.20 3.89
N SER A 91 -2.79 -15.00 4.91
CA SER A 91 -2.69 -16.46 4.78
C SER A 91 -4.02 -17.19 4.58
N TYR A 92 -5.17 -16.50 4.70
CA TYR A 92 -6.48 -17.12 4.44
C TYR A 92 -6.78 -17.29 2.94
N SER A 93 -6.02 -16.63 2.06
CA SER A 93 -6.15 -16.80 0.62
C SER A 93 -5.07 -17.75 0.10
N ASP A 94 -5.49 -18.89 -0.46
CA ASP A 94 -4.57 -19.84 -1.09
C ASP A 94 -3.82 -19.21 -2.27
N ALA A 95 -4.50 -18.35 -3.05
CA ALA A 95 -3.88 -17.63 -4.16
C ALA A 95 -2.76 -16.71 -3.68
N TRP A 96 -2.99 -15.92 -2.60
CA TRP A 96 -1.96 -15.06 -2.01
C TRP A 96 -0.80 -15.87 -1.43
N THR A 97 -1.07 -16.99 -0.77
CA THR A 97 0.01 -17.82 -0.19
C THR A 97 0.86 -18.49 -1.27
N GLN A 98 0.27 -18.90 -2.37
CA GLN A 98 1.01 -19.44 -3.52
C GLN A 98 1.84 -18.34 -4.20
N HIS A 99 1.24 -17.19 -4.49
CA HIS A 99 1.95 -16.04 -5.05
C HIS A 99 3.15 -15.64 -4.18
N ALA A 100 2.97 -15.56 -2.86
CA ALA A 100 4.05 -15.28 -1.91
C ALA A 100 5.19 -16.30 -1.99
N ALA A 101 4.87 -17.59 -2.10
CA ALA A 101 5.87 -18.65 -2.25
C ALA A 101 6.69 -18.49 -3.53
N GLU A 102 6.03 -18.21 -4.66
CA GLU A 102 6.67 -17.99 -5.96
C GLU A 102 7.56 -16.74 -5.94
N CYS A 103 7.05 -15.63 -5.37
CA CYS A 103 7.80 -14.40 -5.19
C CYS A 103 9.03 -14.60 -4.30
N ALA A 104 8.88 -15.25 -3.15
CA ALA A 104 9.99 -15.51 -2.23
C ALA A 104 11.08 -16.38 -2.88
N ALA A 105 10.69 -17.43 -3.61
CA ALA A 105 11.64 -18.27 -4.35
C ALA A 105 12.42 -17.43 -5.37
N ARG A 106 11.72 -16.66 -6.22
CA ARG A 106 12.32 -15.79 -7.22
C ARG A 106 13.27 -14.76 -6.59
N TYR A 107 12.86 -14.10 -5.51
CA TYR A 107 13.69 -13.07 -4.86
C TYR A 107 14.94 -13.64 -4.20
N ARG A 108 14.87 -14.85 -3.62
CA ARG A 108 16.05 -15.54 -3.09
C ARG A 108 17.03 -15.92 -4.19
N ASP A 109 16.52 -16.43 -5.31
CA ASP A 109 17.35 -16.85 -6.44
C ASP A 109 18.01 -15.65 -7.15
N GLU A 110 17.26 -14.56 -7.31
CA GLU A 110 17.73 -13.39 -8.04
C GLU A 110 18.66 -12.49 -7.20
N PHE A 111 18.34 -12.29 -5.92
CA PHE A 111 19.03 -11.29 -5.08
C PHE A 111 19.88 -11.89 -3.96
N ALA A 112 19.69 -13.16 -3.62
CA ALA A 112 20.39 -13.85 -2.53
C ALA A 112 20.56 -12.97 -1.26
N PRO A 113 19.47 -12.40 -0.69
CA PRO A 113 19.57 -11.41 0.38
C PRO A 113 20.06 -12.04 1.68
N ASN A 114 20.95 -11.33 2.41
CA ASN A 114 21.39 -11.75 3.74
C ASN A 114 20.49 -11.20 4.86
N TYR A 115 19.62 -10.23 4.56
CA TYR A 115 18.64 -9.70 5.48
C TYR A 115 17.43 -9.11 4.74
N VAL A 116 16.26 -9.60 5.11
CA VAL A 116 14.97 -9.20 4.48
C VAL A 116 14.10 -8.50 5.51
N ILE A 117 13.51 -7.37 5.13
CA ILE A 117 12.47 -6.70 5.93
C ILE A 117 11.20 -6.63 5.09
N GLU A 118 10.07 -7.03 5.68
CA GLU A 118 8.75 -6.86 5.07
C GLU A 118 7.94 -5.83 5.84
N ILE A 119 7.43 -4.82 5.13
CA ILE A 119 6.56 -3.77 5.66
C ILE A 119 5.11 -4.21 5.51
N ALA A 120 4.31 -4.09 6.57
CA ALA A 120 2.97 -4.66 6.71
C ALA A 120 2.99 -6.18 6.44
N SER A 121 3.86 -6.87 7.18
CA SER A 121 4.14 -8.29 6.98
C SER A 121 2.96 -9.21 7.28
N ASN A 122 1.87 -8.64 7.77
CA ASN A 122 0.66 -9.34 8.16
C ASN A 122 1.00 -10.55 9.07
N ASP A 123 0.39 -11.68 8.90
CA ASP A 123 0.63 -12.90 9.69
C ASP A 123 1.86 -13.71 9.25
N GLY A 124 2.79 -13.08 8.52
CA GLY A 124 4.05 -13.65 8.08
C GLY A 124 3.94 -14.56 6.85
N TYR A 125 2.85 -14.46 6.09
CA TYR A 125 2.55 -15.32 4.94
C TYR A 125 3.65 -15.33 3.87
N LEU A 126 4.40 -14.24 3.69
CA LEU A 126 5.54 -14.16 2.76
C LEU A 126 6.87 -14.43 3.47
N LEU A 127 7.12 -13.83 4.65
CA LEU A 127 8.38 -14.01 5.39
C LEU A 127 8.65 -15.44 5.83
N ARG A 128 7.61 -16.28 6.01
CA ARG A 128 7.81 -17.70 6.34
C ARG A 128 8.73 -18.42 5.38
N HIS A 129 8.70 -18.08 4.08
CA HIS A 129 9.54 -18.71 3.06
C HIS A 129 11.02 -18.31 3.16
N PHE A 130 11.30 -17.14 3.73
CA PHE A 130 12.66 -16.71 4.09
C PHE A 130 13.09 -17.36 5.41
N ALA A 131 12.20 -17.47 6.40
CA ALA A 131 12.45 -18.16 7.66
C ALA A 131 12.79 -19.64 7.44
N GLU A 132 12.01 -20.36 6.64
CA GLU A 132 12.24 -21.76 6.26
C GLU A 132 13.60 -21.95 5.56
N ALA A 133 14.05 -20.95 4.80
CA ALA A 133 15.37 -20.94 4.16
C ALA A 133 16.49 -20.45 5.08
N ASN A 134 16.22 -20.21 6.37
CA ASN A 134 17.14 -19.65 7.34
C ASN A 134 17.72 -18.27 6.94
N THR A 135 17.01 -17.51 6.12
CA THR A 135 17.38 -16.14 5.81
C THR A 135 16.97 -15.22 6.97
N PRO A 136 17.89 -14.43 7.54
CA PRO A 136 17.56 -13.43 8.55
C PRO A 136 16.48 -12.48 8.04
N HIS A 137 15.44 -12.25 8.86
CA HIS A 137 14.29 -11.44 8.46
C HIS A 137 13.68 -10.68 9.63
N LEU A 138 12.89 -9.65 9.31
CA LEU A 138 12.04 -8.91 10.23
C LEU A 138 10.75 -8.49 9.53
N GLY A 139 9.61 -8.77 10.15
CA GLY A 139 8.33 -8.18 9.77
C GLY A 139 8.06 -6.90 10.57
N ILE A 140 7.42 -5.94 9.92
CA ILE A 140 6.86 -4.73 10.55
C ILE A 140 5.35 -4.79 10.32
N GLU A 141 4.56 -4.88 11.38
CA GLU A 141 3.10 -5.04 11.28
C GLU A 141 2.41 -4.21 12.38
N PRO A 142 1.62 -3.17 12.02
CA PRO A 142 1.02 -2.30 13.02
C PRO A 142 -0.10 -2.95 13.84
N ALA A 143 -0.80 -3.96 13.30
CA ALA A 143 -1.87 -4.65 14.01
C ALA A 143 -1.32 -5.70 14.98
N GLU A 144 -1.41 -5.44 16.29
CA GLU A 144 -0.86 -6.34 17.32
C GLU A 144 -1.50 -7.74 17.29
N ASN A 145 -2.79 -7.82 17.00
CA ASN A 145 -3.48 -9.12 16.87
C ASN A 145 -2.90 -9.97 15.73
N ILE A 146 -2.56 -9.35 14.61
CA ILE A 146 -1.94 -9.99 13.44
C ILE A 146 -0.47 -10.33 13.71
N ALA A 147 0.31 -9.36 14.23
CA ALA A 147 1.71 -9.54 14.57
C ALA A 147 1.92 -10.67 15.58
N THR A 148 0.98 -10.86 16.51
CA THR A 148 1.02 -11.97 17.48
C THR A 148 0.95 -13.31 16.76
N VAL A 149 0.06 -13.47 15.79
CA VAL A 149 -0.05 -14.70 14.98
C VAL A 149 1.23 -14.96 14.18
N ALA A 150 1.86 -13.92 13.62
CA ALA A 150 3.14 -14.06 12.93
C ALA A 150 4.23 -14.56 13.88
N ARG A 151 4.34 -13.99 15.08
CA ARG A 151 5.31 -14.42 16.11
C ARG A 151 5.08 -15.85 16.57
N GLU A 152 3.82 -16.29 16.74
CA GLU A 152 3.47 -17.68 17.07
C GLU A 152 3.90 -18.66 15.99
N LYS A 153 3.90 -18.23 14.71
CA LYS A 153 4.43 -18.99 13.58
C LYS A 153 5.96 -18.92 13.45
N GLY A 154 6.65 -18.28 14.41
CA GLY A 154 8.12 -18.17 14.42
C GLY A 154 8.68 -17.04 13.55
N ILE A 155 7.83 -16.14 13.04
CA ILE A 155 8.27 -14.98 12.26
C ILE A 155 8.60 -13.83 13.21
N LYS A 156 9.86 -13.37 13.17
CA LYS A 156 10.26 -12.19 13.94
C LYS A 156 9.51 -10.97 13.45
N THR A 157 8.66 -10.39 14.30
CA THR A 157 7.77 -9.27 13.92
C THR A 157 7.80 -8.19 14.98
N ARG A 158 8.03 -6.94 14.56
CA ARG A 158 7.90 -5.71 15.36
C ARG A 158 6.53 -5.09 15.10
N THR A 159 5.80 -4.76 16.17
CA THR A 159 4.51 -4.07 16.07
C THR A 159 4.78 -2.57 16.03
N ASP A 160 4.68 -1.99 14.85
CA ASP A 160 4.90 -0.57 14.61
C ASP A 160 4.34 -0.14 13.24
N PHE A 161 4.04 1.14 13.05
CA PHE A 161 3.84 1.70 11.72
C PHE A 161 5.18 2.03 11.08
N PHE A 162 5.34 1.72 9.78
CA PHE A 162 6.56 2.05 9.07
C PHE A 162 6.64 3.56 8.80
N THR A 163 7.72 4.17 9.28
CA THR A 163 8.04 5.59 9.14
C THR A 163 9.53 5.76 8.88
N GLU A 164 9.96 6.93 8.42
CA GLU A 164 11.40 7.23 8.29
C GLU A 164 12.11 7.12 9.65
N LYS A 165 11.46 7.53 10.74
CA LYS A 165 12.02 7.40 12.09
C LYS A 165 12.28 5.95 12.47
N LEU A 166 11.30 5.05 12.25
CA LEU A 166 11.50 3.62 12.48
C LEU A 166 12.61 3.06 11.60
N ALA A 167 12.66 3.48 10.33
CA ALA A 167 13.70 3.07 9.41
C ALA A 167 15.11 3.47 9.88
N GLN A 168 15.27 4.66 10.47
CA GLN A 168 16.54 5.10 11.08
C GLN A 168 16.96 4.21 12.25
N GLU A 169 16.02 3.84 13.14
CA GLU A 169 16.29 2.93 14.25
C GLU A 169 16.76 1.55 13.74
N LEU A 170 16.03 0.98 12.79
CA LEU A 170 16.35 -0.34 12.22
C LEU A 170 17.65 -0.34 11.42
N ALA A 171 17.91 0.71 10.63
CA ALA A 171 19.13 0.85 9.85
C ALA A 171 20.39 0.98 10.74
N ALA A 172 20.25 1.60 11.92
CA ALA A 172 21.35 1.66 12.91
C ALA A 172 21.71 0.29 13.47
N GLU A 173 20.75 -0.65 13.52
CA GLU A 173 21.00 -2.04 13.91
C GLU A 173 21.56 -2.84 12.72
N LYS A 174 20.85 -2.86 11.63
CA LYS A 174 21.23 -3.55 10.38
C LYS A 174 20.39 -3.06 9.20
N PRO A 175 21.01 -2.47 8.17
CA PRO A 175 20.31 -2.13 6.93
C PRO A 175 19.87 -3.39 6.18
N ALA A 176 18.80 -3.27 5.39
CA ALA A 176 18.20 -4.38 4.66
C ALA A 176 18.78 -4.53 3.25
N ASP A 177 19.10 -5.75 2.86
CA ASP A 177 19.46 -6.08 1.47
C ASP A 177 18.21 -6.11 0.58
N LEU A 178 17.08 -6.51 1.16
CA LEU A 178 15.79 -6.59 0.49
C LEU A 178 14.68 -6.07 1.39
N ILE A 179 13.93 -5.08 0.90
CA ILE A 179 12.69 -4.64 1.53
C ILE A 179 11.52 -5.09 0.65
N LEU A 180 10.52 -5.70 1.27
CA LEU A 180 9.28 -6.11 0.63
C LEU A 180 8.12 -5.26 1.18
N ALA A 181 7.23 -4.82 0.30
CA ALA A 181 6.08 -3.99 0.65
C ALA A 181 4.91 -4.31 -0.28
N ASN A 182 4.20 -5.41 0.01
CA ASN A 182 3.10 -5.90 -0.81
C ASN A 182 1.78 -5.35 -0.30
N ASN A 183 1.05 -4.67 -1.20
CA ASN A 183 -0.28 -4.10 -0.93
C ASN A 183 -0.37 -3.20 0.33
N VAL A 184 0.70 -2.46 0.62
CA VAL A 184 0.77 -1.53 1.75
C VAL A 184 1.05 -0.10 1.32
N PHE A 185 1.78 0.11 0.22
CA PHE A 185 2.23 1.44 -0.17
C PHE A 185 1.06 2.42 -0.42
N ALA A 186 -0.07 1.90 -0.94
CA ALA A 186 -1.28 2.67 -1.13
C ALA A 186 -1.97 3.10 0.18
N HIS A 187 -1.66 2.44 1.30
CA HIS A 187 -2.24 2.71 2.61
C HIS A 187 -1.45 3.74 3.44
N ALA A 188 -0.22 4.05 3.05
CA ALA A 188 0.63 4.99 3.80
C ALA A 188 0.16 6.44 3.57
N PRO A 189 -0.33 7.17 4.60
CA PRO A 189 -0.90 8.51 4.40
C PRO A 189 0.14 9.55 4.02
N ASP A 190 1.39 9.37 4.45
CA ASP A 190 2.55 10.18 4.07
C ASP A 190 3.48 9.38 3.15
N ILE A 191 3.28 9.56 1.86
CA ILE A 191 4.06 8.87 0.82
C ILE A 191 5.55 9.27 0.85
N ASN A 192 5.86 10.52 1.25
CA ASN A 192 7.24 11.00 1.29
C ASN A 192 7.99 10.42 2.49
N ASP A 193 7.37 10.37 3.67
CA ASP A 193 7.95 9.72 4.85
C ASP A 193 8.21 8.21 4.58
N PHE A 194 7.23 7.54 3.96
CA PHE A 194 7.39 6.13 3.60
C PHE A 194 8.58 5.89 2.65
N VAL A 195 8.71 6.68 1.59
CA VAL A 195 9.80 6.53 0.61
C VAL A 195 11.15 6.97 1.17
N ALA A 196 11.19 8.01 2.03
CA ALA A 196 12.37 8.38 2.79
C ALA A 196 12.81 7.22 3.72
N GLY A 197 11.86 6.58 4.38
CA GLY A 197 12.09 5.39 5.19
C GLY A 197 12.69 4.24 4.38
N LEU A 198 12.17 3.93 3.18
CA LEU A 198 12.76 2.94 2.28
C LEU A 198 14.22 3.25 1.98
N LYS A 199 14.51 4.51 1.61
CA LYS A 199 15.88 4.96 1.31
C LYS A 199 16.81 4.80 2.50
N THR A 200 16.36 5.16 3.67
CA THR A 200 17.13 5.11 4.92
C THR A 200 17.44 3.67 5.34
N LEU A 201 16.49 2.75 5.17
CA LEU A 201 16.60 1.37 5.62
C LEU A 201 17.41 0.48 4.66
N LEU A 202 17.48 0.84 3.37
CA LEU A 202 18.20 0.06 2.37
C LEU A 202 19.72 0.08 2.58
N ALA A 203 20.34 -1.09 2.50
CA ALA A 203 21.78 -1.23 2.30
C ALA A 203 22.21 -0.55 0.98
N PRO A 204 23.49 -0.20 0.78
CA PRO A 204 23.97 0.51 -0.42
C PRO A 204 23.56 -0.14 -1.76
N GLU A 205 23.58 -1.46 -1.85
CA GLU A 205 23.16 -2.25 -3.01
C GLU A 205 21.78 -2.91 -2.82
N GLY A 206 21.09 -2.56 -1.76
CA GLY A 206 19.78 -3.11 -1.40
C GLY A 206 18.69 -2.71 -2.39
N ARG A 207 17.62 -3.48 -2.40
CA ARG A 207 16.45 -3.26 -3.25
C ARG A 207 15.17 -3.24 -2.43
N ALA A 208 14.24 -2.37 -2.83
CA ALA A 208 12.87 -2.41 -2.37
C ALA A 208 11.97 -2.94 -3.49
N ILE A 209 11.12 -3.89 -3.17
CA ILE A 209 10.10 -4.43 -4.07
C ILE A 209 8.74 -4.06 -3.49
N LEU A 210 7.98 -3.31 -4.28
CA LEU A 210 6.64 -2.86 -3.91
C LEU A 210 5.63 -3.49 -4.86
N GLU A 211 4.60 -4.10 -4.32
CA GLU A 211 3.47 -4.62 -5.09
C GLU A 211 2.20 -3.85 -4.71
N PHE A 212 1.45 -3.40 -5.72
CA PHE A 212 0.23 -2.62 -5.53
C PHE A 212 -0.67 -2.69 -6.78
N PRO A 213 -1.99 -2.47 -6.65
CA PRO A 213 -2.89 -2.34 -7.78
C PRO A 213 -2.51 -1.16 -8.66
N HIS A 214 -2.46 -1.37 -9.99
CA HIS A 214 -2.04 -0.34 -10.94
C HIS A 214 -3.24 0.45 -11.44
N ALA A 215 -3.25 1.78 -11.24
CA ALA A 215 -4.39 2.64 -11.55
C ALA A 215 -4.85 2.58 -13.01
N VAL A 216 -3.95 2.29 -13.96
CA VAL A 216 -4.34 2.12 -15.38
C VAL A 216 -5.20 0.88 -15.58
N GLU A 217 -4.90 -0.22 -14.91
CA GLU A 217 -5.71 -1.44 -14.96
C GLU A 217 -7.06 -1.21 -14.27
N MET A 218 -7.06 -0.59 -13.09
CA MET A 218 -8.27 -0.20 -12.37
C MET A 218 -9.23 0.61 -13.27
N ILE A 219 -8.70 1.61 -13.99
CA ILE A 219 -9.51 2.44 -14.91
C ILE A 219 -9.98 1.63 -16.13
N ALA A 220 -9.11 0.78 -16.70
CA ALA A 220 -9.43 -0.01 -17.89
C ALA A 220 -10.47 -1.09 -17.64
N GLN A 221 -10.57 -1.59 -16.39
CA GLN A 221 -11.47 -2.67 -15.99
C GLN A 221 -12.68 -2.18 -15.17
N ASP A 222 -12.83 -0.85 -15.01
CA ASP A 222 -13.90 -0.22 -14.23
C ASP A 222 -13.95 -0.71 -12.76
N GLU A 223 -12.79 -0.96 -12.14
CA GLU A 223 -12.64 -1.46 -10.77
C GLU A 223 -12.82 -0.34 -9.72
N PHE A 224 -13.92 0.39 -9.79
CA PHE A 224 -14.17 1.53 -8.88
C PHE A 224 -14.45 1.09 -7.42
N ASP A 225 -14.80 -0.15 -7.20
CA ASP A 225 -15.00 -0.77 -5.89
C ASP A 225 -13.70 -0.92 -5.10
N THR A 226 -12.54 -0.82 -5.77
CA THR A 226 -11.23 -0.73 -5.09
C THR A 226 -10.98 0.65 -4.48
N ILE A 227 -11.87 1.64 -4.71
CA ILE A 227 -11.79 2.98 -4.13
C ILE A 227 -12.48 2.95 -2.76
N TYR A 228 -11.68 2.99 -1.69
CA TYR A 228 -12.14 3.03 -0.31
C TYR A 228 -11.08 3.69 0.59
N HIS A 229 -11.44 3.99 1.85
CA HIS A 229 -10.66 4.88 2.72
C HIS A 229 -9.27 4.37 3.09
N GLU A 230 -9.03 3.05 3.02
CA GLU A 230 -7.73 2.48 3.29
C GLU A 230 -6.74 2.70 2.13
N HIS A 231 -7.23 2.80 0.89
CA HIS A 231 -6.41 3.11 -0.28
C HIS A 231 -6.31 4.63 -0.47
N VAL A 232 -5.30 5.22 0.16
CA VAL A 232 -5.05 6.68 0.07
C VAL A 232 -4.61 7.09 -1.32
N PHE A 233 -3.90 6.21 -2.02
CA PHE A 233 -3.30 6.45 -3.34
C PHE A 233 -3.63 5.37 -4.36
N TYR A 234 -3.67 5.80 -5.64
CA TYR A 234 -3.80 4.91 -6.80
C TYR A 234 -2.67 5.23 -7.77
N PHE A 235 -1.79 4.28 -7.98
CA PHE A 235 -0.49 4.53 -8.59
C PHE A 235 -0.45 4.23 -10.08
N THR A 236 0.19 5.13 -10.81
CA THR A 236 0.79 4.85 -12.12
C THR A 236 2.32 4.98 -12.01
N LEU A 237 3.08 4.35 -12.88
CA LEU A 237 4.54 4.53 -12.91
C LEU A 237 4.92 5.99 -13.15
N THR A 238 4.18 6.69 -14.01
CA THR A 238 4.38 8.11 -14.28
C THR A 238 4.31 8.98 -13.03
N ALA A 239 3.38 8.67 -12.11
CA ALA A 239 3.24 9.40 -10.85
C ALA A 239 4.30 8.99 -9.82
N LEU A 240 4.78 7.74 -9.85
CA LEU A 240 5.72 7.20 -8.87
C LEU A 240 7.18 7.58 -9.13
N GLU A 241 7.61 7.63 -10.40
CA GLU A 241 9.01 7.97 -10.72
C GLU A 241 9.48 9.28 -10.06
N PRO A 242 8.73 10.39 -10.10
CA PRO A 242 9.11 11.62 -9.40
C PRO A 242 9.12 11.48 -7.88
N VAL A 243 8.27 10.61 -7.30
CA VAL A 243 8.26 10.35 -5.85
C VAL A 243 9.59 9.72 -5.44
N PHE A 244 9.98 8.63 -6.08
CA PHE A 244 11.22 7.93 -5.78
C PHE A 244 12.46 8.81 -6.06
N ALA A 245 12.46 9.56 -7.16
CA ALA A 245 13.57 10.43 -7.53
C ALA A 245 13.86 11.51 -6.47
N ARG A 246 12.82 12.08 -5.85
CA ARG A 246 12.98 13.06 -4.75
C ARG A 246 13.72 12.50 -3.54
N HIS A 247 13.66 11.19 -3.33
CA HIS A 247 14.33 10.48 -2.24
C HIS A 247 15.59 9.73 -2.69
N ALA A 248 16.17 10.10 -3.85
CA ALA A 248 17.35 9.46 -4.42
C ALA A 248 17.20 7.93 -4.63
N LEU A 249 15.98 7.49 -4.92
CA LEU A 249 15.64 6.16 -5.39
C LEU A 249 15.24 6.21 -6.87
N ARG A 250 15.34 5.10 -7.55
CA ARG A 250 14.90 4.98 -8.96
C ARG A 250 14.19 3.64 -9.18
N VAL A 251 13.19 3.64 -10.03
CA VAL A 251 12.58 2.41 -10.53
C VAL A 251 13.57 1.74 -11.48
N THR A 252 13.95 0.52 -11.17
CA THR A 252 14.88 -0.26 -12.03
C THR A 252 14.13 -1.31 -12.84
N ARG A 253 12.93 -1.71 -12.41
CA ARG A 253 12.10 -2.72 -13.05
C ARG A 253 10.64 -2.53 -12.65
N ALA A 254 9.73 -2.75 -13.57
CA ALA A 254 8.31 -2.82 -13.33
C ALA A 254 7.74 -4.01 -14.10
N GLU A 255 6.90 -4.80 -13.45
CA GLU A 255 6.29 -6.00 -14.02
C GLU A 255 4.82 -6.04 -13.65
N ARG A 256 4.01 -6.71 -14.47
CA ARG A 256 2.65 -7.10 -14.10
C ARG A 256 2.70 -8.47 -13.45
N THR A 257 2.02 -8.60 -12.32
CA THR A 257 1.76 -9.88 -11.68
C THR A 257 0.40 -10.42 -12.12
N PRO A 258 0.18 -11.74 -12.10
CA PRO A 258 -1.11 -12.33 -12.49
C PRO A 258 -2.19 -12.22 -11.41
N MET A 259 -1.92 -11.46 -10.32
CA MET A 259 -2.82 -11.24 -9.19
C MET A 259 -3.61 -9.96 -9.40
#